data_ead083d149ad8d3c4805829428116550
#
_entry.id   ead083d149ad8d3c4805829428116550
#
_cell.length_a   1.000
_cell.length_b   1.000
_cell.length_c   1.000
_cell.angle_alpha   90.00
_cell.angle_beta   90.00
_cell.angle_gamma   90.00
#
_symmetry.space_group_name_H-M   'P 1'
#
loop_
_entity.id
_entity.type
_entity.pdbx_description
1 polymer ?
#
loop_
_entity_poly.entity_id
_entity_poly.type
_entity_poly.pdbx_seq_one_letter_code
_entity_poly.pdbx_strand_id
1 'polypeptide(L)' 'MAGLEETLCSIEIVKDGKGYKAKVQTSLGRYVEYRNEDFENLLQQVYEDIQEEIETTL' A
#
# COMPACT_ATOMS: atom_id res chain seq x y z
N MET A 1 -12.05 0.07 -24.97
CA MET A 1 -11.79 -1.27 -24.46
C MET A 1 -11.16 -1.24 -23.09
N ALA A 2 -11.83 -1.81 -22.18
CA ALA A 2 -11.42 -1.72 -20.79
C ALA A 2 -10.41 -2.78 -20.40
N GLY A 3 -9.90 -3.54 -21.31
CA GLY A 3 -9.07 -4.68 -20.99
C GLY A 3 -7.61 -4.39 -20.76
N LEU A 4 -7.20 -3.12 -20.82
CA LEU A 4 -5.80 -2.79 -20.71
C LEU A 4 -5.37 -2.33 -19.31
N GLU A 5 -6.32 -2.23 -18.41
CA GLU A 5 -5.99 -1.84 -17.05
C GLU A 5 -5.56 -3.04 -16.24
N GLU A 6 -4.55 -2.84 -15.43
CA GLU A 6 -3.99 -3.89 -14.59
C GLU A 6 -3.81 -3.36 -13.19
N THR A 7 -4.33 -4.06 -12.20
CA THR A 7 -4.19 -3.65 -10.81
C THR A 7 -2.79 -4.02 -10.31
N LEU A 8 -1.98 -3.02 -10.01
CA LEU A 8 -0.64 -3.27 -9.50
C LEU A 8 -0.64 -3.46 -7.99
N CYS A 9 -1.50 -2.78 -7.29
CA CYS A 9 -1.61 -2.95 -5.85
C CYS A 9 -2.97 -2.49 -5.37
N SER A 10 -3.33 -2.95 -4.18
CA SER A 10 -4.56 -2.53 -3.50
C SER A 10 -4.18 -2.06 -2.11
N ILE A 11 -4.71 -0.92 -1.71
CA ILE A 11 -4.42 -0.34 -0.41
C ILE A 11 -5.73 -0.05 0.30
N GLU A 12 -5.82 -0.52 1.54
CA GLU A 12 -6.96 -0.22 2.38
C GLU A 12 -6.45 0.42 3.66
N ILE A 13 -6.92 1.62 3.97
CA ILE A 13 -6.51 2.32 5.18
C ILE A 13 -7.69 2.39 6.11
N VAL A 14 -7.48 1.94 7.35
CA VAL A 14 -8.52 1.92 8.36
C VAL A 14 -8.03 2.64 9.60
N LYS A 15 -8.96 3.19 10.35
CA LYS A 15 -8.64 3.76 11.65
C LYS A 15 -8.67 2.64 12.68
N ASP A 16 -7.61 2.50 13.46
CA ASP A 16 -7.45 1.41 14.39
C ASP A 16 -7.09 1.98 15.75
N GLY A 17 -8.09 2.14 16.62
CA GLY A 17 -7.87 2.73 17.93
C GLY A 17 -7.41 4.16 17.82
N LYS A 18 -6.24 4.45 18.35
CA LYS A 18 -5.68 5.79 18.31
C LYS A 18 -4.90 6.09 17.04
N GLY A 19 -4.68 5.09 16.23
CA GLY A 19 -3.84 5.27 15.06
C GLY A 19 -4.52 4.79 13.80
N TYR A 20 -3.70 4.47 12.83
CA TYR A 20 -4.16 4.05 11.51
C TYR A 20 -3.42 2.79 11.09
N LYS A 21 -4.07 2.01 10.26
CA LYS A 21 -3.46 0.81 9.70
C LYS A 21 -3.68 0.80 8.19
N ALA A 22 -2.62 0.50 7.45
CA ALA A 22 -2.69 0.36 6.00
C ALA A 22 -2.43 -1.10 5.65
N LYS A 23 -3.34 -1.67 4.87
CA LYS A 23 -3.20 -3.03 4.36
C LYS A 23 -2.86 -2.91 2.88
N VAL A 24 -1.70 -3.40 2.51
CA VAL A 24 -1.20 -3.27 1.14
C VAL A 24 -1.03 -4.66 0.55
N GLN A 25 -1.66 -4.89 -0.58
CA GLN A 25 -1.50 -6.14 -1.30
C GLN A 25 -1.09 -5.84 -2.73
N THR A 26 -0.05 -6.52 -3.19
CA THR A 26 0.47 -6.26 -4.54
C THR A 26 0.09 -7.40 -5.47
N SER A 27 0.19 -7.14 -6.77
CA SER A 27 -0.12 -8.13 -7.79
C SER A 27 0.84 -9.31 -7.77
N LEU A 28 1.98 -9.16 -7.12
CA LEU A 28 2.95 -10.23 -6.99
C LEU A 28 2.63 -11.18 -5.85
N GLY A 29 1.52 -10.95 -5.15
CA GLY A 29 1.11 -11.81 -4.06
C GLY A 29 1.67 -11.42 -2.71
N ARG A 30 2.34 -10.29 -2.62
CA ARG A 30 2.87 -9.82 -1.36
C ARG A 30 1.80 -9.08 -0.59
N TYR A 31 1.73 -9.32 0.72
CA TYR A 31 0.78 -8.64 1.58
C TYR A 31 1.52 -8.12 2.80
N VAL A 32 1.36 -6.83 3.09
CA VAL A 32 1.98 -6.22 4.27
C VAL A 32 0.97 -5.31 4.94
N GLU A 33 1.16 -5.10 6.25
CA GLU A 33 0.37 -4.18 7.02
C GLU A 33 1.30 -3.22 7.73
N TYR A 34 0.94 -1.95 7.69
CA TYR A 34 1.66 -0.90 8.40
C TYR A 34 0.73 -0.26 9.40
N ARG A 35 1.26 0.10 10.56
CA ARG A 35 0.50 0.77 11.61
C ARG A 35 1.28 1.97 12.08
N ASN A 36 0.58 3.07 12.27
CA ASN A 36 1.22 4.29 12.75
C ASN A 36 0.14 5.20 13.32
N GLU A 37 0.47 5.90 14.41
CA GLU A 37 -0.45 6.86 14.98
C GLU A 37 -0.49 8.14 14.16
N ASP A 38 0.56 8.41 13.39
CA ASP A 38 0.66 9.58 12.54
C ASP A 38 0.31 9.19 11.11
N PHE A 39 -0.77 9.79 10.61
CA PHE A 39 -1.27 9.45 9.27
C PHE A 39 -0.24 9.77 8.18
N GLU A 40 0.46 10.90 8.29
CA GLU A 40 1.47 11.26 7.30
C GLU A 40 2.60 10.24 7.27
N ASN A 41 3.05 9.81 8.43
CA ASN A 41 4.10 8.80 8.49
C ASN A 41 3.62 7.48 7.90
N LEU A 42 2.35 7.13 8.13
CA LEU A 42 1.80 5.92 7.55
C LEU A 42 1.82 6.00 6.03
N LEU A 43 1.38 7.13 5.48
CA LEU A 43 1.39 7.31 4.03
C LEU A 43 2.80 7.26 3.48
N GLN A 44 3.76 7.81 4.20
CA GLN A 44 5.15 7.77 3.78
C GLN A 44 5.67 6.35 3.71
N GLN A 45 5.35 5.53 4.70
CA GLN A 45 5.76 4.12 4.69
C GLN A 45 5.16 3.37 3.51
N VAL A 46 3.87 3.59 3.26
CA VAL A 46 3.19 2.93 2.17
C VAL A 46 3.77 3.38 0.83
N TYR A 47 3.99 4.67 0.69
CA TYR A 47 4.54 5.23 -0.54
C TYR A 47 5.91 4.64 -0.86
N GLU A 48 6.79 4.60 0.12
CA GLU A 48 8.13 4.08 -0.09
C GLU A 48 8.13 2.61 -0.45
N ASP A 49 7.26 1.85 0.19
CA ASP A 49 7.17 0.42 -0.08
C ASP A 49 6.67 0.16 -1.50
N ILE A 50 5.63 0.86 -1.89
CA ILE A 50 5.04 0.67 -3.21
C ILE A 50 5.98 1.16 -4.30
N GLN A 51 6.62 2.31 -4.08
CA GLN A 51 7.55 2.85 -5.06
C GLN A 51 8.69 1.88 -5.33
N GLU A 52 9.26 1.33 -4.27
CA GLU A 52 10.36 0.40 -4.41
C GLU A 52 9.93 -0.86 -5.17
N GLU A 53 8.76 -1.39 -4.84
CA GLU A 53 8.30 -2.60 -5.49
C GLU A 53 8.00 -2.38 -6.97
N ILE A 54 7.33 -1.29 -7.29
CA ILE A 54 6.97 -1.00 -8.67
C ILE A 54 8.22 -0.71 -9.51
N GLU A 55 9.15 0.05 -8.96
CA GLU A 55 10.38 0.36 -9.67
C GLU A 55 11.23 -0.88 -9.90
N THR A 56 11.22 -1.80 -8.94
CA THR A 56 11.97 -3.04 -9.08
C THR A 56 11.36 -3.93 -10.15
N THR A 57 10.04 -3.87 -10.29
CA THR A 57 9.33 -4.72 -11.22
C THR A 57 9.46 -4.21 -12.68
N LEU A 58 9.64 -2.93 -12.85
CA LEU A 58 9.78 -2.36 -14.18
C LEU A 58 11.16 -2.65 -14.76
#